data_367e06cc59237c4c7c61a132b543a796
#
_entry.id   367e06cc59237c4c7c61a132b543a796
#
_cell.length_a   1.000
_cell.length_b   1.000
_cell.length_c   1.000
_cell.angle_alpha   90.00
_cell.angle_beta   90.00
_cell.angle_gamma   90.00
#
_symmetry.space_group_name_H-M   'P 1'
#
loop_
_entity.id
_entity.type
_entity.pdbx_description
1 polymer ?
#
loop_
_entity_poly.entity_id
_entity_poly.type
_entity_poly.pdbx_seq_one_letter_code
_entity_poly.pdbx_strand_id
1 'polypeptide(L)'
;MSLINTKIKPFKNQAFKNGEFIEVTEKDTEGRWSVFFFYPADFTFVCPTELGDVADHYDELQKLGVDVYSVSTDTHFTHKAWHSSSETIAKIKYAMIGDPTGALTRNFDNMREDEGLADRATFVVDPQGIIQAIEVTAEGIGRDASDP
;
A
#
# COMPACT_ATOMS: atom_id res chain seq x y z
N MET A 1 -0.23 -8.71 -19.90
CA MET A 1 -0.82 -9.88 -19.21
C MET A 1 -1.23 -9.47 -17.80
N SER A 2 -2.43 -9.85 -17.41
CA SER A 2 -2.93 -9.51 -16.08
C SER A 2 -2.31 -10.38 -14.99
N LEU A 3 -2.07 -9.78 -13.80
CA LEU A 3 -1.60 -10.52 -12.63
C LEU A 3 -2.74 -11.18 -11.85
N ILE A 4 -4.00 -10.98 -12.25
CA ILE A 4 -5.13 -11.64 -11.58
C ILE A 4 -4.97 -13.16 -11.70
N ASN A 5 -5.25 -13.86 -10.60
CA ASN A 5 -5.06 -15.30 -10.42
C ASN A 5 -3.59 -15.73 -10.33
N THR A 6 -2.65 -14.80 -10.20
CA THR A 6 -1.25 -15.15 -9.96
C THR A 6 -0.89 -14.96 -8.50
N LYS A 7 0.08 -15.71 -8.02
CA LYS A 7 0.57 -15.61 -6.66
C LYS A 7 1.56 -14.44 -6.54
N ILE A 8 1.47 -13.69 -5.43
CA ILE A 8 2.44 -12.62 -5.16
C ILE A 8 3.84 -13.21 -4.99
N LYS A 9 4.83 -12.43 -5.42
CA LYS A 9 6.23 -12.84 -5.34
C LYS A 9 6.82 -12.51 -3.97
N PRO A 10 7.85 -13.25 -3.52
CA PRO A 10 8.51 -12.92 -2.25
C PRO A 10 9.03 -11.49 -2.21
N PHE A 11 8.91 -10.87 -1.06
CA PHE A 11 9.46 -9.54 -0.82
C PHE A 11 9.86 -9.39 0.66
N LYS A 12 10.70 -8.39 0.92
CA LYS A 12 11.16 -8.05 2.26
C LYS A 12 11.44 -6.56 2.29
N ASN A 13 10.55 -5.82 2.95
CA ASN A 13 10.61 -4.36 2.97
C ASN A 13 10.49 -3.83 4.39
N GLN A 14 11.06 -2.66 4.63
CA GLN A 14 10.87 -1.93 5.87
C GLN A 14 9.59 -1.11 5.79
N ALA A 15 8.91 -0.95 6.93
CA ALA A 15 7.66 -0.22 7.00
C ALA A 15 7.59 0.59 8.30
N PHE A 16 6.72 1.61 8.29
CA PHE A 16 6.37 2.36 9.48
C PHE A 16 4.95 1.98 9.89
N LYS A 17 4.77 1.57 11.14
CA LYS A 17 3.45 1.19 11.68
C LYS A 17 3.37 1.52 13.15
N ASN A 18 2.35 2.31 13.52
CA ASN A 18 2.06 2.64 14.92
C ASN A 18 3.27 3.18 15.70
N GLY A 19 4.05 4.04 15.08
CA GLY A 19 5.20 4.67 15.73
C GLY A 19 6.48 3.84 15.68
N GLU A 20 6.46 2.66 15.08
CA GLU A 20 7.60 1.74 15.02
C GLU A 20 8.00 1.41 13.61
N PHE A 21 9.27 1.10 13.40
CA PHE A 21 9.75 0.51 12.16
C PHE A 21 9.65 -1.01 12.28
N ILE A 22 9.03 -1.65 11.29
CA ILE A 22 8.88 -3.09 11.22
C ILE A 22 9.33 -3.60 9.85
N GLU A 23 9.56 -4.92 9.77
CA GLU A 23 9.84 -5.59 8.51
C GLU A 23 8.57 -6.31 8.06
N VAL A 24 8.23 -6.19 6.77
CA VAL A 24 7.08 -6.88 6.17
C VAL A 24 7.57 -7.78 5.05
N THR A 25 7.08 -9.01 5.03
CA THR A 25 7.37 -9.99 3.97
C THR A 25 6.06 -10.58 3.46
N GLU A 26 6.13 -11.36 2.37
CA GLU A 26 4.96 -12.06 1.83
C GLU A 26 4.36 -13.04 2.84
N LYS A 27 5.14 -13.50 3.80
CA LYS A 27 4.66 -14.43 4.83
C LYS A 27 3.67 -13.77 5.79
N ASP A 28 3.78 -12.45 5.98
CA ASP A 28 2.85 -11.71 6.84
C ASP A 28 1.44 -11.67 6.28
N THR A 29 1.28 -11.92 4.98
CA THR A 29 -0.01 -11.91 4.31
C THR A 29 -0.70 -13.28 4.30
N GLU A 30 0.02 -14.34 4.64
CA GLU A 30 -0.53 -15.70 4.63
C GLU A 30 -1.65 -15.87 5.66
N GLY A 31 -2.74 -16.51 5.23
CA GLY A 31 -3.87 -16.81 6.10
C GLY A 31 -4.85 -15.65 6.30
N ARG A 32 -4.61 -14.50 5.69
CA ARG A 32 -5.48 -13.32 5.78
C ARG A 32 -5.64 -12.67 4.41
N TRP A 33 -6.75 -11.99 4.21
CA TRP A 33 -6.91 -11.11 3.06
C TRP A 33 -6.02 -9.88 3.24
N SER A 34 -5.42 -9.40 2.16
CA SER A 34 -4.54 -8.23 2.17
C SER A 34 -4.89 -7.28 1.04
N VAL A 35 -4.81 -6.00 1.32
CA VAL A 35 -4.96 -4.95 0.32
C VAL A 35 -3.65 -4.19 0.25
N PHE A 36 -3.03 -4.17 -0.94
CA PHE A 36 -1.83 -3.39 -1.21
C PHE A 36 -2.25 -2.14 -1.98
N PHE A 37 -2.05 -1.00 -1.34
CA PHE A 37 -2.50 0.29 -1.83
C PHE A 37 -1.29 1.10 -2.27
N PHE A 38 -0.99 1.09 -3.57
CA PHE A 38 0.17 1.78 -4.13
C PHE A 38 -0.18 3.22 -4.49
N TYR A 39 0.76 4.12 -4.27
CA TYR A 39 0.65 5.54 -4.64
C TYR A 39 2.02 6.08 -5.03
N PRO A 40 2.09 7.19 -5.81
CA PRO A 40 3.37 7.67 -6.34
C PRO A 40 4.37 8.14 -5.29
N ALA A 41 3.97 8.99 -4.35
CA ALA A 41 4.93 9.59 -3.41
C ALA A 41 4.24 10.21 -2.20
N ASP A 42 4.98 10.24 -1.07
CA ASP A 42 4.61 11.00 0.12
C ASP A 42 4.65 12.50 -0.19
N PHE A 43 3.99 13.28 0.66
CA PHE A 43 3.99 14.75 0.58
C PHE A 43 3.38 15.32 -0.71
N THR A 44 2.32 14.66 -1.23
CA THR A 44 1.56 15.13 -2.39
C THR A 44 0.11 15.40 -2.01
N PHE A 45 -0.65 16.10 -2.88
CA PHE A 45 -2.00 16.54 -2.56
C PHE A 45 -3.06 15.44 -2.59
N VAL A 46 -3.03 14.57 -3.60
CA VAL A 46 -4.06 13.56 -3.79
C VAL A 46 -3.85 12.38 -2.84
N CYS A 47 -2.59 11.98 -2.63
CA CYS A 47 -2.26 10.83 -1.81
C CYS A 47 -2.74 10.92 -0.35
N PRO A 48 -2.63 12.08 0.36
CA PRO A 48 -3.12 12.14 1.73
C PRO A 48 -4.61 11.89 1.84
N THR A 49 -5.41 12.38 0.90
CA THR A 49 -6.85 12.16 0.90
C THR A 49 -7.19 10.68 0.74
N GLU A 50 -6.55 10.00 -0.20
CA GLU A 50 -6.76 8.57 -0.42
C GLU A 50 -6.35 7.75 0.79
N LEU A 51 -5.16 8.02 1.33
CA LEU A 51 -4.61 7.26 2.47
C LEU A 51 -5.43 7.51 3.74
N GLY A 52 -5.90 8.73 3.95
CA GLY A 52 -6.76 9.07 5.07
C GLY A 52 -8.12 8.38 4.97
N ASP A 53 -8.68 8.25 3.77
CA ASP A 53 -9.94 7.56 3.55
C ASP A 53 -9.79 6.06 3.89
N VAL A 54 -8.69 5.43 3.48
CA VAL A 54 -8.39 4.05 3.87
C VAL A 54 -8.22 3.94 5.38
N ALA A 55 -7.56 4.91 6.01
CA ALA A 55 -7.37 4.92 7.45
C ALA A 55 -8.71 4.97 8.21
N ASP A 56 -9.67 5.75 7.71
CA ASP A 56 -11.01 5.86 8.30
C ASP A 56 -11.78 4.54 8.23
N HIS A 57 -11.48 3.67 7.26
CA HIS A 57 -12.12 2.36 7.09
C HIS A 57 -11.31 1.20 7.65
N TYR A 58 -10.12 1.46 8.18
CA TYR A 58 -9.18 0.41 8.60
C TYR A 58 -9.76 -0.53 9.66
N ASP A 59 -10.42 0.03 10.68
CA ASP A 59 -10.97 -0.80 11.77
C ASP A 59 -12.04 -1.76 11.26
N GLU A 60 -12.86 -1.31 10.30
CA GLU A 60 -13.87 -2.17 9.68
C GLU A 60 -13.21 -3.28 8.87
N LEU A 61 -12.16 -2.97 8.11
CA LEU A 61 -11.41 -3.94 7.32
C LEU A 61 -10.76 -4.99 8.23
N GLN A 62 -10.17 -4.54 9.36
CA GLN A 62 -9.58 -5.45 10.34
C GLN A 62 -10.60 -6.43 10.91
N LYS A 63 -11.81 -5.97 11.20
CA LYS A 63 -12.90 -6.83 11.69
C LYS A 63 -13.32 -7.88 10.66
N LEU A 64 -13.16 -7.57 9.37
CA LEU A 64 -13.44 -8.50 8.29
C LEU A 64 -12.27 -9.43 7.97
N GLY A 65 -11.17 -9.32 8.71
CA GLY A 65 -9.99 -10.14 8.50
C GLY A 65 -9.09 -9.65 7.37
N VAL A 66 -9.14 -8.36 7.06
CA VAL A 66 -8.36 -7.75 5.97
C VAL A 66 -7.25 -6.87 6.54
N ASP A 67 -6.02 -7.14 6.16
CA ASP A 67 -4.87 -6.29 6.47
C ASP A 67 -4.65 -5.30 5.32
N VAL A 68 -4.18 -4.11 5.66
CA VAL A 68 -3.92 -3.04 4.70
C VAL A 68 -2.43 -2.69 4.72
N TYR A 69 -1.86 -2.54 3.54
CA TYR A 69 -0.49 -2.08 3.35
C TYR A 69 -0.49 -0.96 2.32
N SER A 70 -0.01 0.22 2.69
CA SER A 70 0.26 1.25 1.70
C SER A 70 1.71 1.11 1.23
N VAL A 71 1.98 1.42 -0.03
CA VAL A 71 3.30 1.25 -0.64
C VAL A 71 3.62 2.44 -1.54
N SER A 72 4.79 3.00 -1.37
CA SER A 72 5.38 3.94 -2.33
C SER A 72 6.89 3.70 -2.41
N THR A 73 7.55 4.30 -3.37
CA THR A 73 9.01 4.17 -3.52
C THR A 73 9.79 5.06 -2.55
N ASP A 74 9.11 5.75 -1.65
CA ASP A 74 9.74 6.45 -0.53
C ASP A 74 10.30 5.46 0.48
N THR A 75 11.19 5.94 1.35
CA THR A 75 11.69 5.12 2.46
C THR A 75 10.71 5.11 3.63
N HIS A 76 10.87 4.15 4.53
CA HIS A 76 10.12 4.12 5.79
C HIS A 76 10.43 5.33 6.67
N PHE A 77 11.59 5.95 6.52
CA PHE A 77 11.93 7.18 7.23
C PHE A 77 11.07 8.36 6.73
N THR A 78 10.84 8.44 5.44
CA THR A 78 9.98 9.46 4.85
C THR A 78 8.53 9.27 5.30
N HIS A 79 8.05 8.02 5.38
CA HIS A 79 6.72 7.71 5.91
C HIS A 79 6.54 8.20 7.35
N LYS A 80 7.55 7.96 8.19
CA LYS A 80 7.52 8.44 9.58
C LYS A 80 7.45 9.97 9.64
N ALA A 81 8.23 10.67 8.84
CA ALA A 81 8.24 12.12 8.78
C ALA A 81 6.88 12.67 8.34
N TRP A 82 6.29 12.06 7.32
CA TRP A 82 4.97 12.44 6.82
C TRP A 82 3.88 12.21 7.86
N HIS A 83 3.92 11.05 8.52
CA HIS A 83 2.98 10.71 9.60
C HIS A 83 3.07 11.72 10.76
N SER A 84 4.25 12.22 11.06
CA SER A 84 4.47 13.19 12.13
C SER A 84 4.03 14.61 11.76
N SER A 85 4.01 14.95 10.46
CA SER A 85 3.78 16.32 10.00
C SER A 85 2.40 16.56 9.39
N SER A 86 1.63 15.52 9.10
CA SER A 86 0.31 15.63 8.47
C SER A 86 -0.78 15.12 9.41
N GLU A 87 -1.80 15.94 9.69
CA GLU A 87 -2.94 15.53 10.52
C GLU A 87 -3.70 14.36 9.89
N THR A 88 -3.85 14.37 8.56
CA THR A 88 -4.56 13.31 7.85
C THR A 88 -3.77 12.00 7.92
N ILE A 89 -2.48 12.05 7.65
CA ILE A 89 -1.62 10.86 7.66
C ILE A 89 -1.41 10.33 9.07
N ALA A 90 -1.46 11.19 10.07
CA ALA A 90 -1.33 10.77 11.49
C ALA A 90 -2.43 9.78 11.92
N LYS A 91 -3.55 9.71 11.21
CA LYS A 91 -4.63 8.74 11.47
C LYS A 91 -4.26 7.32 11.07
N ILE A 92 -3.24 7.13 10.23
CA ILE A 92 -2.90 5.83 9.68
C ILE A 92 -2.34 4.92 10.76
N LYS A 93 -2.96 3.74 10.92
CA LYS A 93 -2.52 2.69 11.84
C LYS A 93 -2.02 1.44 11.12
N TYR A 94 -2.28 1.34 9.83
CA TYR A 94 -1.80 0.21 9.03
C TYR A 94 -0.33 0.40 8.65
N ALA A 95 0.31 -0.65 8.13
CA ALA A 95 1.72 -0.61 7.74
C ALA A 95 1.91 0.26 6.49
N MET A 96 2.83 1.21 6.58
CA MET A 96 3.24 2.06 5.46
C MET A 96 4.59 1.53 4.97
N ILE A 97 4.56 0.73 3.90
CA ILE A 97 5.75 0.06 3.37
C ILE A 97 6.56 1.04 2.52
N GLY A 98 7.87 1.09 2.79
CA GLY A 98 8.82 1.79 1.93
C GLY A 98 9.41 0.83 0.91
N ASP A 99 9.47 1.27 -0.35
CA ASP A 99 10.02 0.46 -1.45
C ASP A 99 11.04 1.26 -2.27
N PRO A 100 12.11 1.77 -1.63
CA PRO A 100 13.04 2.67 -2.32
C PRO A 100 13.81 2.02 -3.47
N THR A 101 13.97 0.69 -3.46
CA THR A 101 14.60 -0.01 -4.58
C THR A 101 13.62 -0.27 -5.73
N GLY A 102 12.31 -0.16 -5.48
CA GLY A 102 11.27 -0.47 -6.44
C GLY A 102 11.00 -1.96 -6.62
N ALA A 103 11.65 -2.82 -5.84
CA ALA A 103 11.52 -4.28 -6.01
C ALA A 103 10.09 -4.77 -5.80
N LEU A 104 9.43 -4.32 -4.73
CA LEU A 104 8.04 -4.71 -4.46
C LEU A 104 7.09 -4.14 -5.51
N THR A 105 7.29 -2.89 -5.89
CA THR A 105 6.48 -2.24 -6.92
C THR A 105 6.60 -2.97 -8.25
N ARG A 106 7.80 -3.42 -8.61
CA ARG A 106 8.01 -4.24 -9.82
C ARG A 106 7.40 -5.63 -9.71
N ASN A 107 7.40 -6.23 -8.52
CA ASN A 107 6.73 -7.51 -8.29
C ASN A 107 5.24 -7.46 -8.68
N PHE A 108 4.61 -6.30 -8.48
CA PHE A 108 3.21 -6.06 -8.84
C PHE A 108 3.05 -5.44 -10.23
N ASP A 109 4.14 -5.38 -11.00
CA ASP A 109 4.15 -4.81 -12.36
C ASP A 109 3.55 -3.39 -12.38
N ASN A 110 3.91 -2.59 -11.39
CA ASN A 110 3.29 -1.28 -11.12
C ASN A 110 4.28 -0.12 -11.14
N MET A 111 5.49 -0.33 -11.64
CA MET A 111 6.54 0.69 -11.65
C MET A 111 6.49 1.54 -12.90
N ARG A 112 6.50 2.87 -12.73
CA ARG A 112 6.82 3.80 -13.81
C ARG A 112 8.34 3.91 -13.89
N GLU A 113 8.95 3.17 -14.81
CA GLU A 113 10.41 3.02 -14.85
C GLU A 113 11.15 4.33 -15.10
N ASP A 114 10.57 5.23 -15.90
CA ASP A 114 11.17 6.52 -16.22
C ASP A 114 11.13 7.51 -15.04
N GLU A 115 10.21 7.35 -14.12
CA GLU A 115 10.05 8.23 -12.96
C GLU A 115 10.50 7.61 -11.64
N GLY A 116 10.58 6.28 -11.58
CA GLY A 116 10.88 5.57 -10.33
C GLY A 116 9.76 5.62 -9.31
N LEU A 117 8.52 5.84 -9.77
CA LEU A 117 7.34 5.97 -8.93
C LEU A 117 6.33 4.87 -9.21
N ALA A 118 5.56 4.50 -8.20
CA ALA A 118 4.45 3.57 -8.38
C ALA A 118 3.25 4.27 -9.02
N ASP A 119 2.49 3.52 -9.83
CA ASP A 119 1.17 3.97 -10.26
C ASP A 119 0.17 3.86 -9.11
N ARG A 120 -0.95 4.58 -9.23
CA ARG A 120 -2.07 4.48 -8.30
C ARG A 120 -2.81 3.19 -8.57
N ALA A 121 -2.45 2.14 -7.87
CA ALA A 121 -3.05 0.83 -8.04
C ALA A 121 -3.37 0.21 -6.69
N THR A 122 -4.48 -0.53 -6.64
CA THR A 122 -4.90 -1.27 -5.46
C THR A 122 -4.98 -2.75 -5.85
N PHE A 123 -4.34 -3.61 -5.08
CA PHE A 123 -4.32 -5.04 -5.30
C PHE A 123 -4.96 -5.74 -4.10
N VAL A 124 -5.93 -6.61 -4.37
CA VAL A 124 -6.56 -7.43 -3.33
C VAL A 124 -6.01 -8.83 -3.44
N VAL A 125 -5.45 -9.32 -2.34
CA VAL A 125 -4.75 -10.60 -2.27
C VAL A 125 -5.46 -11.50 -1.26
N ASP A 126 -5.75 -12.74 -1.65
CA ASP A 126 -6.44 -13.69 -0.78
C ASP A 126 -5.47 -14.36 0.24
N PRO A 127 -6.00 -15.15 1.20
CA PRO A 127 -5.16 -15.79 2.21
C PRO A 127 -4.08 -16.75 1.67
N GLN A 128 -4.21 -17.17 0.44
CA GLN A 128 -3.23 -18.06 -0.22
C GLN A 128 -2.19 -17.28 -1.02
N GLY A 129 -2.26 -15.95 -1.01
CA GLY A 129 -1.34 -15.10 -1.73
C GLY A 129 -1.69 -14.89 -3.21
N ILE A 130 -2.92 -15.20 -3.61
CA ILE A 130 -3.39 -15.05 -4.99
C ILE A 130 -4.05 -13.70 -5.18
N ILE A 131 -3.67 -12.97 -6.21
CA ILE A 131 -4.25 -11.67 -6.54
C ILE A 131 -5.65 -11.88 -7.13
N GLN A 132 -6.66 -11.33 -6.47
CA GLN A 132 -8.06 -11.53 -6.85
C GLN A 132 -8.66 -10.32 -7.55
N ALA A 133 -8.15 -9.12 -7.31
CA ALA A 133 -8.66 -7.90 -7.93
C ALA A 133 -7.56 -6.87 -8.07
N ILE A 134 -7.63 -6.07 -9.12
CA ILE A 134 -6.70 -4.97 -9.39
C ILE A 134 -7.51 -3.77 -9.85
N GLU A 135 -7.24 -2.61 -9.23
CA GLU A 135 -7.80 -1.32 -9.66
C GLU A 135 -6.65 -0.36 -9.92
N VAL A 136 -6.61 0.24 -11.10
CA VAL A 136 -5.61 1.23 -11.48
C VAL A 136 -6.31 2.52 -11.87
N THR A 137 -5.90 3.64 -11.28
CA THR A 137 -6.44 4.95 -11.60
C THR A 137 -5.34 5.88 -12.14
N ALA A 138 -5.75 6.85 -12.95
CA ALA A 138 -4.84 7.86 -13.46
C ALA A 138 -4.34 8.75 -12.32
N GLU A 139 -3.12 9.26 -12.46
CA GLU A 139 -2.57 10.23 -11.52
C GLU A 139 -3.48 11.45 -11.44
N GLY A 140 -3.69 11.98 -10.24
CA GLY A 140 -4.57 13.12 -10.01
C GLY A 140 -6.03 12.75 -9.75
N ILE A 141 -6.41 11.48 -9.94
CA ILE A 141 -7.76 10.99 -9.63
C ILE A 141 -7.67 10.18 -8.34
N GLY A 142 -8.37 10.64 -7.30
CA GLY A 142 -8.41 9.95 -6.02
C GLY A 142 -9.26 8.69 -6.05
N ARG A 143 -8.95 7.75 -5.19
CA ARG A 143 -9.71 6.50 -4.99
C ARG A 143 -10.61 6.66 -3.76
N ASP A 144 -11.74 5.93 -3.76
CA ASP A 144 -12.66 5.87 -2.62
C ASP A 144 -12.59 4.48 -1.98
N ALA A 145 -12.14 4.41 -0.73
CA ALA A 145 -11.98 3.15 -0.01
C ALA A 145 -13.31 2.47 0.32
N SER A 146 -14.42 3.19 0.31
CA SER A 146 -15.75 2.64 0.56
C SER A 146 -16.37 2.03 -0.70
N ASP A 147 -15.78 2.29 -1.87
CA ASP A 147 -16.26 1.79 -3.17
C ASP A 147 -15.30 0.68 -3.64
N PRO A 148 -15.67 -0.59 -3.45
CA PRO A 148 -14.80 -1.71 -3.81
C PRO A 148 -14.66 -1.93 -5.31
#